data_54bd25f708497a42ab53f5e496820fd1
#
_entry.id   54bd25f708497a42ab53f5e496820fd1
#
_cell.length_a   1.000
_cell.length_b   1.000
_cell.length_c   1.000
_cell.angle_alpha   90.00
_cell.angle_beta   90.00
_cell.angle_gamma   90.00
#
_symmetry.space_group_name_H-M   'P 1'
#
loop_
_entity.id
_entity.type
_entity.pdbx_description
1 polymer ?
#
loop_
_entity_poly.entity_id
_entity_poly.type
_entity_poly.pdbx_seq_one_letter_code
_entity_poly.pdbx_strand_id
1 'polypeptide(L)'
;MRDMAQIRNIVVLSGAGISAESGLRTFRADDGLWEDHRVEDVATPEAFRRDPDLVQRFYDERRASIMAAQPNAAHRALARLDREWPAELLIVTQNIDDLHERAGAARVLHMHGEGLSAWCSACDARHHWTGTLRDEPPCPACGARALRPDIVWFGEMPYRMDEIFAALARADLFVSIGTSGAVYPAAGFVQQAKSCGARTLELNLERSQGSHGFDETRLGPASERVPEWVEDALGGRPC
;
A
#
# COMPACT_ATOMS: atom_id res chain seq x y z
N MET A 1 -8.06 -26.29 -11.61
CA MET A 1 -7.96 -24.81 -11.70
C MET A 1 -9.36 -24.25 -11.62
N ARG A 2 -9.68 -23.41 -10.59
CA ARG A 2 -10.94 -22.66 -10.64
C ARG A 2 -10.82 -21.71 -11.83
N ASP A 3 -11.83 -21.70 -12.70
CA ASP A 3 -11.93 -20.77 -13.82
C ASP A 3 -12.08 -19.33 -13.28
N MET A 4 -11.54 -18.32 -13.97
CA MET A 4 -11.75 -16.89 -13.63
C MET A 4 -13.25 -16.56 -13.53
N ALA A 5 -14.11 -17.27 -14.24
CA ALA A 5 -15.57 -17.16 -14.13
C ALA A 5 -16.15 -17.50 -12.74
N GLN A 6 -15.40 -18.21 -11.90
CA GLN A 6 -15.81 -18.59 -10.53
C GLN A 6 -15.31 -17.64 -9.47
N ILE A 7 -14.39 -16.70 -9.80
CA ILE A 7 -13.85 -15.72 -8.85
C ILE A 7 -14.90 -14.62 -8.65
N ARG A 8 -15.23 -14.37 -7.38
CA ARG A 8 -16.15 -13.31 -6.94
C ARG A 8 -15.42 -12.26 -6.10
N ASN A 9 -14.58 -12.70 -5.17
CA ASN A 9 -13.94 -11.85 -4.18
C ASN A 9 -12.43 -11.77 -4.46
N ILE A 10 -11.95 -10.58 -4.76
CA ILE A 10 -10.53 -10.32 -5.01
C ILE A 10 -9.98 -9.43 -3.91
N VAL A 11 -8.83 -9.82 -3.36
CA VAL A 11 -8.01 -8.95 -2.52
C VAL A 11 -6.69 -8.69 -3.23
N VAL A 12 -6.37 -7.43 -3.47
CA VAL A 12 -5.09 -6.97 -4.00
C VAL A 12 -4.27 -6.40 -2.86
N LEU A 13 -3.02 -6.82 -2.71
CA LEU A 13 -2.02 -6.19 -1.86
C LEU A 13 -1.02 -5.47 -2.74
N SER A 14 -0.88 -4.15 -2.62
CA SER A 14 0.15 -3.40 -3.33
C SER A 14 1.24 -2.90 -2.38
N GLY A 15 2.47 -2.89 -2.87
CA GLY A 15 3.63 -2.31 -2.19
C GLY A 15 4.34 -1.29 -3.07
N ALA A 16 5.48 -0.77 -2.60
CA ALA A 16 6.18 0.35 -3.23
C ALA A 16 6.60 0.10 -4.69
N GLY A 17 6.76 -1.16 -5.09
CA GLY A 17 7.10 -1.53 -6.47
C GLY A 17 6.07 -1.08 -7.51
N ILE A 18 4.78 -0.96 -7.16
CA ILE A 18 3.76 -0.45 -8.09
C ILE A 18 3.95 1.03 -8.41
N SER A 19 4.52 1.82 -7.46
CA SER A 19 4.74 3.26 -7.58
C SER A 19 6.15 3.63 -8.07
N ALA A 20 7.06 2.64 -8.24
CA ALA A 20 8.43 2.87 -8.67
C ALA A 20 8.50 3.57 -10.04
N GLU A 21 7.68 3.13 -11.00
CA GLU A 21 7.60 3.72 -12.34
C GLU A 21 6.86 5.07 -12.37
N SER A 22 6.29 5.50 -11.24
CA SER A 22 5.76 6.85 -11.02
C SER A 22 6.81 7.80 -10.43
N GLY A 23 8.05 7.34 -10.24
CA GLY A 23 9.16 8.13 -9.70
C GLY A 23 9.28 8.12 -8.17
N LEU A 24 8.48 7.31 -7.47
CA LEU A 24 8.60 7.15 -6.02
C LEU A 24 9.60 6.04 -5.70
N ARG A 25 10.63 6.37 -4.89
CA ARG A 25 11.62 5.39 -4.48
C ARG A 25 11.02 4.33 -3.56
N THR A 26 11.42 3.09 -3.78
CA THR A 26 10.95 1.95 -3.00
C THR A 26 11.73 1.81 -1.69
N PHE A 27 11.07 1.25 -0.67
CA PHE A 27 11.75 0.73 0.51
C PHE A 27 12.56 -0.51 0.12
N ARG A 28 13.82 -0.58 0.53
CA ARG A 28 14.71 -1.72 0.31
C ARG A 28 14.84 -2.51 1.60
N ALA A 29 14.20 -3.66 1.64
CA ALA A 29 14.25 -4.51 2.83
C ALA A 29 15.64 -5.11 3.09
N ASP A 30 16.44 -5.30 2.03
CA ASP A 30 17.75 -5.97 2.12
C ASP A 30 18.81 -5.12 2.81
N ASP A 31 18.77 -3.79 2.65
CA ASP A 31 19.70 -2.84 3.29
C ASP A 31 19.05 -1.99 4.39
N GLY A 32 17.72 -2.12 4.58
CA GLY A 32 16.98 -1.36 5.59
C GLY A 32 16.89 0.14 5.28
N LEU A 33 17.13 0.54 4.03
CA LEU A 33 17.14 1.94 3.63
C LEU A 33 15.80 2.35 2.99
N TRP A 34 15.34 3.53 3.36
CA TRP A 34 14.24 4.23 2.72
C TRP A 34 14.69 5.67 2.40
N GLU A 35 14.73 6.04 1.12
CA GLU A 35 15.25 7.35 0.67
C GLU A 35 16.63 7.67 1.24
N ASP A 36 17.55 6.69 1.21
CA ASP A 36 18.90 6.80 1.74
C ASP A 36 18.98 6.99 3.29
N HIS A 37 17.87 6.89 4.02
CA HIS A 37 17.81 6.89 5.48
C HIS A 37 17.58 5.48 6.02
N ARG A 38 18.19 5.17 7.16
CA ARG A 38 17.86 3.95 7.89
C ARG A 38 16.47 4.08 8.48
N VAL A 39 15.65 3.03 8.37
CA VAL A 39 14.27 3.06 8.89
C VAL A 39 14.22 3.31 10.39
N GLU A 40 15.24 2.87 11.14
CA GLU A 40 15.36 3.11 12.57
C GLU A 40 15.56 4.60 12.92
N ASP A 41 15.95 5.43 11.94
CA ASP A 41 16.17 6.86 12.15
C ASP A 41 14.98 7.73 11.71
N VAL A 42 14.06 7.21 10.86
CA VAL A 42 12.97 8.03 10.32
C VAL A 42 11.58 7.38 10.40
N ALA A 43 11.47 6.07 10.67
CA ALA A 43 10.22 5.34 10.58
C ALA A 43 9.91 4.49 11.83
N THR A 44 10.25 5.00 13.02
CA THR A 44 9.90 4.39 14.31
C THR A 44 9.42 5.45 15.31
N PRO A 45 8.58 5.10 16.30
CA PRO A 45 8.21 6.00 17.39
C PRO A 45 9.43 6.49 18.19
N GLU A 46 10.46 5.65 18.31
CA GLU A 46 11.73 5.96 18.97
C GLU A 46 12.50 7.06 18.23
N ALA A 47 12.57 6.95 16.89
CA ALA A 47 13.19 7.95 16.04
C ALA A 47 12.51 9.31 16.22
N PHE A 48 11.19 9.34 16.18
CA PHE A 48 10.41 10.57 16.34
C PHE A 48 10.60 11.21 17.72
N ARG A 49 10.69 10.42 18.79
CA ARG A 49 11.00 10.93 20.12
C ARG A 49 12.43 11.45 20.25
N ARG A 50 13.38 10.83 19.55
CA ARG A 50 14.81 11.17 19.58
C ARG A 50 15.12 12.42 18.77
N ASP A 51 14.59 12.50 17.56
CA ASP A 51 14.83 13.60 16.61
C ASP A 51 13.57 13.88 15.77
N PRO A 52 12.59 14.60 16.33
CA PRO A 52 11.36 14.92 15.63
C PRO A 52 11.60 15.80 14.39
N ASP A 53 12.62 16.67 14.39
CA ASP A 53 12.95 17.53 13.24
C ASP A 53 13.40 16.70 12.03
N LEU A 54 14.27 15.72 12.23
CA LEU A 54 14.69 14.80 11.16
C LEU A 54 13.51 14.04 10.58
N VAL A 55 12.67 13.46 11.44
CA VAL A 55 11.51 12.67 11.00
C VAL A 55 10.49 13.54 10.28
N GLN A 56 10.16 14.73 10.81
CA GLN A 56 9.23 15.66 10.14
C GLN A 56 9.76 16.08 8.77
N ARG A 57 11.04 16.45 8.67
CA ARG A 57 11.68 16.79 7.40
C ARG A 57 11.60 15.66 6.38
N PHE A 58 11.94 14.43 6.80
CA PHE A 58 11.85 13.25 5.95
C PHE A 58 10.45 13.07 5.36
N TYR A 59 9.41 13.17 6.19
CA TYR A 59 8.03 13.01 5.70
C TYR A 59 7.52 14.24 4.93
N ASP A 60 8.02 15.45 5.16
CA ASP A 60 7.72 16.62 4.35
C ASP A 60 8.30 16.47 2.93
N GLU A 61 9.53 15.95 2.78
CA GLU A 61 10.14 15.61 1.49
C GLU A 61 9.38 14.50 0.77
N ARG A 62 8.97 13.44 1.48
CA ARG A 62 8.11 12.38 0.94
C ARG A 62 6.77 12.91 0.46
N ARG A 63 6.14 13.78 1.21
CA ARG A 63 4.88 14.43 0.85
C ARG A 63 5.01 15.23 -0.45
N ALA A 64 6.08 16.00 -0.59
CA ALA A 64 6.37 16.74 -1.82
C ALA A 64 6.55 15.80 -3.02
N SER A 65 7.26 14.68 -2.84
CA SER A 65 7.45 13.65 -3.87
C SER A 65 6.14 13.00 -4.29
N ILE A 66 5.27 12.66 -3.32
CA ILE A 66 3.93 12.09 -3.56
C ILE A 66 3.08 13.06 -4.38
N MET A 67 3.04 14.34 -4.01
CA MET A 67 2.27 15.36 -4.73
C MET A 67 2.76 15.53 -6.18
N ALA A 68 4.05 15.40 -6.44
CA ALA A 68 4.63 15.52 -7.78
C ALA A 68 4.42 14.28 -8.66
N ALA A 69 4.33 13.10 -8.06
CA ALA A 69 4.17 11.82 -8.77
C ALA A 69 2.82 11.74 -9.52
N GLN A 70 2.77 10.92 -10.57
CA GLN A 70 1.54 10.67 -11.34
C GLN A 70 1.22 9.17 -11.36
N PRO A 71 -0.07 8.78 -11.33
CA PRO A 71 -0.47 7.38 -11.51
C PRO A 71 0.08 6.82 -12.83
N ASN A 72 0.66 5.62 -12.77
CA ASN A 72 1.13 4.90 -13.96
C ASN A 72 0.06 3.92 -14.50
N ALA A 73 0.41 3.11 -15.49
CA ALA A 73 -0.51 2.18 -16.14
C ALA A 73 -1.06 1.12 -15.17
N ALA A 74 -0.28 0.68 -14.17
CA ALA A 74 -0.73 -0.28 -13.17
C ALA A 74 -1.85 0.29 -12.29
N HIS A 75 -1.70 1.52 -11.80
CA HIS A 75 -2.73 2.20 -11.01
C HIS A 75 -4.02 2.37 -11.80
N ARG A 76 -3.91 2.83 -13.07
CA ARG A 76 -5.08 2.98 -13.96
C ARG A 76 -5.77 1.65 -14.27
N ALA A 77 -5.01 0.58 -14.44
CA ALA A 77 -5.57 -0.76 -14.64
C ALA A 77 -6.33 -1.25 -13.41
N LEU A 78 -5.78 -1.06 -12.20
CA LEU A 78 -6.48 -1.41 -10.96
C LEU A 78 -7.73 -0.56 -10.74
N ALA A 79 -7.70 0.73 -11.06
CA ALA A 79 -8.88 1.59 -10.99
C ALA A 79 -9.97 1.15 -11.99
N ARG A 80 -9.57 0.67 -13.18
CA ARG A 80 -10.50 0.06 -14.13
C ARG A 80 -11.09 -1.24 -13.58
N LEU A 81 -10.25 -2.12 -13.03
CA LEU A 81 -10.71 -3.35 -12.38
C LEU A 81 -11.71 -3.03 -11.26
N ASP A 82 -11.38 -2.05 -10.42
CA ASP A 82 -12.24 -1.63 -9.32
C ASP A 82 -13.61 -1.17 -9.80
N ARG A 83 -13.68 -0.39 -10.88
CA ARG A 83 -14.93 0.08 -11.47
C ARG A 83 -15.74 -1.00 -12.16
N GLU A 84 -15.07 -1.93 -12.87
CA GLU A 84 -15.72 -2.91 -13.76
C GLU A 84 -15.94 -4.28 -13.09
N TRP A 85 -15.28 -4.54 -11.93
CA TRP A 85 -15.47 -5.80 -11.22
C TRP A 85 -16.84 -5.85 -10.54
N PRO A 86 -17.73 -6.78 -10.93
CA PRO A 86 -19.13 -6.77 -10.51
C PRO A 86 -19.38 -7.35 -9.11
N ALA A 87 -18.33 -7.78 -8.41
CA ALA A 87 -18.41 -8.40 -7.11
C ALA A 87 -17.46 -7.71 -6.10
N GLU A 88 -17.06 -8.38 -5.02
CA GLU A 88 -16.18 -7.75 -4.02
C GLU A 88 -14.75 -7.63 -4.52
N LEU A 89 -14.17 -6.46 -4.34
CA LEU A 89 -12.77 -6.18 -4.55
C LEU A 89 -12.29 -5.24 -3.44
N LEU A 90 -11.12 -5.52 -2.88
CA LEU A 90 -10.44 -4.65 -1.94
C LEU A 90 -8.97 -4.49 -2.37
N ILE A 91 -8.53 -3.24 -2.54
CA ILE A 91 -7.13 -2.90 -2.74
C ILE A 91 -6.56 -2.50 -1.39
N VAL A 92 -5.75 -3.36 -0.79
CA VAL A 92 -4.97 -3.05 0.41
C VAL A 92 -3.62 -2.54 -0.05
N THR A 93 -3.24 -1.34 0.36
CA THR A 93 -1.93 -0.79 0.02
C THR A 93 -1.04 -0.60 1.25
N GLN A 94 0.21 -0.99 1.11
CA GLN A 94 1.29 -0.66 2.04
C GLN A 94 1.85 0.73 1.77
N ASN A 95 1.52 1.30 0.60
CA ASN A 95 2.00 2.61 0.19
C ASN A 95 1.27 3.72 0.94
N ILE A 96 1.99 4.80 1.11
CA ILE A 96 1.47 6.03 1.73
C ILE A 96 1.11 7.10 0.68
N ASP A 97 1.32 6.81 -0.61
CA ASP A 97 0.90 7.68 -1.72
C ASP A 97 -0.59 7.46 -2.06
N ASP A 98 -1.21 8.44 -2.69
CA ASP A 98 -2.60 8.49 -3.12
C ASP A 98 -2.79 8.13 -4.61
N LEU A 99 -1.84 7.41 -5.21
CA LEU A 99 -1.84 7.16 -6.66
C LEU A 99 -2.98 6.22 -7.10
N HIS A 100 -3.46 5.34 -6.23
CA HIS A 100 -4.64 4.51 -6.51
C HIS A 100 -5.90 5.38 -6.65
N GLU A 101 -6.14 6.27 -5.69
CA GLU A 101 -7.30 7.19 -5.68
C GLU A 101 -7.22 8.17 -6.83
N ARG A 102 -6.04 8.74 -7.09
CA ARG A 102 -5.82 9.65 -8.22
C ARG A 102 -5.98 8.97 -9.59
N ALA A 103 -5.81 7.66 -9.66
CA ALA A 103 -6.15 6.86 -10.84
C ALA A 103 -7.65 6.58 -10.95
N GLY A 104 -8.45 6.80 -9.89
CA GLY A 104 -9.89 6.60 -9.84
C GLY A 104 -10.33 5.33 -9.12
N ALA A 105 -9.45 4.64 -8.37
CA ALA A 105 -9.85 3.54 -7.51
C ALA A 105 -10.58 4.07 -6.26
N ALA A 106 -11.68 3.38 -5.87
CA ALA A 106 -12.52 3.77 -4.74
C ALA A 106 -12.43 2.80 -3.55
N ARG A 107 -12.15 1.51 -3.82
CA ARG A 107 -12.08 0.46 -2.79
C ARG A 107 -10.64 0.26 -2.32
N VAL A 108 -10.02 1.32 -1.80
CA VAL A 108 -8.63 1.34 -1.33
C VAL A 108 -8.58 1.40 0.20
N LEU A 109 -7.65 0.64 0.79
CA LEU A 109 -7.38 0.62 2.22
C LEU A 109 -5.87 0.82 2.45
N HIS A 110 -5.50 1.95 3.06
CA HIS A 110 -4.13 2.26 3.43
C HIS A 110 -3.77 1.64 4.78
N MET A 111 -3.10 0.49 4.76
CA MET A 111 -2.75 -0.21 5.99
C MET A 111 -1.58 0.44 6.76
N HIS A 112 -0.76 1.23 6.09
CA HIS A 112 0.38 1.93 6.71
C HIS A 112 0.18 3.45 6.82
N GLY A 113 -1.05 3.93 6.67
CA GLY A 113 -1.38 5.36 6.72
C GLY A 113 -1.16 6.08 5.40
N GLU A 114 -1.24 7.40 5.43
CA GLU A 114 -1.29 8.24 4.23
C GLU A 114 -0.32 9.41 4.34
N GLY A 115 0.54 9.59 3.32
CA GLY A 115 1.53 10.67 3.28
C GLY A 115 0.92 12.08 3.21
N LEU A 116 -0.32 12.19 2.70
CA LEU A 116 -1.08 13.43 2.65
C LEU A 116 -2.06 13.57 3.85
N SER A 117 -1.77 12.87 4.95
CA SER A 117 -2.51 12.97 6.21
C SER A 117 -1.58 13.34 7.37
N ALA A 118 -2.11 14.11 8.32
CA ALA A 118 -1.48 14.40 9.60
C ALA A 118 -2.39 13.96 10.73
N TRP A 119 -1.81 13.32 11.74
CA TRP A 119 -2.49 12.84 12.93
C TRP A 119 -2.10 13.65 14.15
N CYS A 120 -3.09 14.12 14.91
CA CYS A 120 -2.86 14.83 16.16
C CYS A 120 -2.80 13.84 17.34
N SER A 121 -1.65 13.70 17.97
CA SER A 121 -1.48 12.82 19.13
C SER A 121 -2.17 13.33 20.41
N ALA A 122 -2.64 14.58 20.43
CA ALA A 122 -3.33 15.16 21.58
C ALA A 122 -4.86 14.93 21.57
N CYS A 123 -5.51 14.88 20.39
CA CYS A 123 -6.96 14.74 20.27
C CYS A 123 -7.41 13.63 19.29
N ASP A 124 -6.47 12.86 18.75
CA ASP A 124 -6.67 11.75 17.80
C ASP A 124 -7.30 12.15 16.43
N ALA A 125 -7.45 13.45 16.17
CA ALA A 125 -7.99 13.93 14.90
C ALA A 125 -6.97 13.75 13.77
N ARG A 126 -7.48 13.37 12.60
CA ARG A 126 -6.72 13.26 11.34
C ARG A 126 -7.16 14.35 10.38
N HIS A 127 -6.20 14.89 9.66
CA HIS A 127 -6.42 16.03 8.75
C HIS A 127 -5.72 15.75 7.44
N HIS A 128 -6.38 16.02 6.30
CA HIS A 128 -5.66 16.13 5.05
C HIS A 128 -4.59 17.22 5.15
N TRP A 129 -3.35 16.90 4.76
CA TRP A 129 -2.21 17.76 5.01
C TRP A 129 -1.22 17.75 3.84
N THR A 130 -0.99 18.92 3.28
CA THR A 130 -0.04 19.13 2.17
C THR A 130 1.11 20.07 2.52
N GLY A 131 1.03 20.73 3.69
CA GLY A 131 2.06 21.65 4.18
C GLY A 131 3.19 20.95 4.93
N THR A 132 4.14 21.74 5.46
CA THR A 132 5.17 21.25 6.37
C THR A 132 4.59 20.90 7.75
N LEU A 133 5.11 19.84 8.36
CA LEU A 133 4.87 19.52 9.77
C LEU A 133 6.06 19.93 10.65
N ARG A 134 7.21 20.19 10.04
CA ARG A 134 8.44 20.59 10.74
C ARG A 134 8.28 21.88 11.56
N ASP A 135 7.45 22.82 11.10
CA ASP A 135 7.18 24.09 11.79
C ASP A 135 6.19 23.93 12.96
N GLU A 136 5.87 22.70 13.35
CA GLU A 136 4.94 22.36 14.43
C GLU A 136 3.62 23.14 14.34
N PRO A 137 2.89 23.07 13.23
CA PRO A 137 1.64 23.81 13.08
C PRO A 137 0.61 23.36 14.12
N PRO A 138 -0.27 24.27 14.58
CA PRO A 138 -1.33 23.90 15.51
C PRO A 138 -2.35 22.96 14.84
N CYS A 139 -2.84 22.00 15.59
CA CYS A 139 -3.92 21.11 15.13
C CYS A 139 -5.20 21.92 14.85
N PRO A 140 -5.82 21.78 13.67
CA PRO A 140 -7.05 22.50 13.33
C PRO A 140 -8.22 22.19 14.27
N ALA A 141 -8.25 21.01 14.90
CA ALA A 141 -9.35 20.60 15.78
C ALA A 141 -9.19 21.07 17.23
N CYS A 142 -7.95 21.03 17.79
CA CYS A 142 -7.75 21.31 19.22
C CYS A 142 -6.71 22.39 19.52
N GLY A 143 -6.02 22.92 18.52
CA GLY A 143 -4.98 23.95 18.67
C GLY A 143 -3.64 23.47 19.22
N ALA A 144 -3.52 22.22 19.64
CA ALA A 144 -2.27 21.67 20.16
C ALA A 144 -1.21 21.55 19.05
N ARG A 145 0.07 21.82 19.37
CA ARG A 145 1.22 21.57 18.50
C ARG A 145 1.70 20.13 18.67
N ALA A 146 0.86 19.19 18.20
CA ALA A 146 1.04 17.75 18.41
C ALA A 146 0.72 16.95 17.14
N LEU A 147 0.88 17.58 15.97
CA LEU A 147 0.72 16.91 14.68
C LEU A 147 1.97 16.10 14.34
N ARG A 148 1.75 14.87 13.90
CA ARG A 148 2.76 14.01 13.29
C ARG A 148 2.25 13.49 11.93
N PRO A 149 3.14 12.94 11.07
CA PRO A 149 2.70 12.20 9.89
C PRO A 149 1.75 11.06 10.30
N ASP A 150 0.64 10.91 9.59
CA ASP A 150 -0.33 9.82 9.82
C ASP A 150 0.15 8.53 9.13
N ILE A 151 1.28 8.06 9.60
CA ILE A 151 2.00 6.89 9.07
C ILE A 151 2.16 5.87 10.19
N VAL A 152 1.90 4.60 9.86
CA VAL A 152 2.21 3.48 10.74
C VAL A 152 3.70 3.21 10.67
N TRP A 153 4.40 3.44 11.76
CA TRP A 153 5.83 3.18 11.88
C TRP A 153 6.13 1.74 12.28
N PHE A 154 7.35 1.31 12.07
CA PHE A 154 7.80 -0.01 12.55
C PHE A 154 7.62 -0.09 14.08
N GLY A 155 6.97 -1.18 14.52
CA GLY A 155 6.55 -1.37 15.92
C GLY A 155 5.13 -0.90 16.23
N GLU A 156 4.48 -0.14 15.37
CA GLU A 156 3.06 0.21 15.49
C GLU A 156 2.16 -0.82 14.78
N MET A 157 0.90 -0.91 15.21
CA MET A 157 -0.08 -1.80 14.58
C MET A 157 -0.61 -1.18 13.29
N PRO A 158 -0.57 -1.88 12.15
CA PRO A 158 -1.18 -1.41 10.91
C PRO A 158 -2.68 -1.16 11.05
N TYR A 159 -3.20 -0.23 10.25
CA TYR A 159 -4.60 0.15 10.29
C TYR A 159 -5.52 -0.93 9.73
N ARG A 160 -6.72 -1.01 10.28
CA ARG A 160 -7.86 -1.81 9.76
C ARG A 160 -7.54 -3.30 9.55
N MET A 161 -6.69 -3.89 10.40
CA MET A 161 -6.28 -5.30 10.27
C MET A 161 -7.44 -6.28 10.30
N ASP A 162 -8.47 -6.03 11.13
CA ASP A 162 -9.65 -6.90 11.21
C ASP A 162 -10.41 -6.95 9.88
N GLU A 163 -10.53 -5.82 9.21
CA GLU A 163 -11.16 -5.72 7.89
C GLU A 163 -10.36 -6.44 6.82
N ILE A 164 -9.03 -6.27 6.86
CA ILE A 164 -8.12 -6.98 5.94
C ILE A 164 -8.25 -8.50 6.13
N PHE A 165 -8.17 -8.98 7.37
CA PHE A 165 -8.32 -10.42 7.64
C PHE A 165 -9.70 -10.94 7.27
N ALA A 166 -10.76 -10.17 7.49
CA ALA A 166 -12.11 -10.55 7.06
C ALA A 166 -12.22 -10.63 5.53
N ALA A 167 -11.56 -9.75 4.79
CA ALA A 167 -11.50 -9.80 3.33
C ALA A 167 -10.69 -11.01 2.84
N LEU A 168 -9.51 -11.26 3.40
CA LEU A 168 -8.67 -12.42 3.08
C LEU A 168 -9.38 -13.75 3.33
N ALA A 169 -10.18 -13.84 4.40
CA ALA A 169 -10.94 -15.05 4.72
C ALA A 169 -12.03 -15.37 3.69
N ARG A 170 -12.51 -14.38 2.93
CA ARG A 170 -13.53 -14.56 1.88
C ARG A 170 -12.96 -14.52 0.46
N ALA A 171 -11.66 -14.24 0.31
CA ALA A 171 -11.05 -14.09 -1.00
C ALA A 171 -11.08 -15.41 -1.80
N ASP A 172 -11.46 -15.32 -3.06
CA ASP A 172 -11.25 -16.37 -4.06
C ASP A 172 -9.90 -16.23 -4.76
N LEU A 173 -9.42 -14.97 -4.85
CA LEU A 173 -8.13 -14.63 -5.43
C LEU A 173 -7.43 -13.57 -4.58
N PHE A 174 -6.20 -13.84 -4.20
CA PHE A 174 -5.29 -12.88 -3.60
C PHE A 174 -4.18 -12.53 -4.60
N VAL A 175 -3.96 -11.24 -4.86
CA VAL A 175 -2.95 -10.75 -5.79
C VAL A 175 -1.99 -9.82 -5.07
N SER A 176 -0.70 -10.15 -5.09
CA SER A 176 0.37 -9.32 -4.52
C SER A 176 1.11 -8.60 -5.63
N ILE A 177 1.26 -7.27 -5.53
CA ILE A 177 1.84 -6.43 -6.58
C ILE A 177 2.95 -5.56 -6.00
N GLY A 178 4.17 -5.72 -6.51
CA GLY A 178 5.28 -4.83 -6.18
C GLY A 178 5.67 -4.81 -4.71
N THR A 179 5.56 -5.95 -4.01
CA THR A 179 5.95 -6.07 -2.59
C THR A 179 7.26 -6.85 -2.45
N SER A 180 8.07 -6.53 -1.43
CA SER A 180 9.27 -7.29 -1.11
C SER A 180 8.95 -8.65 -0.49
N GLY A 181 7.75 -8.81 0.10
CA GLY A 181 7.38 -10.00 0.89
C GLY A 181 8.13 -10.13 2.22
N ALA A 182 8.77 -9.05 2.69
CA ALA A 182 9.59 -9.04 3.91
C ALA A 182 8.93 -8.34 5.09
N VAL A 183 7.96 -7.43 4.86
CA VAL A 183 7.35 -6.59 5.89
C VAL A 183 6.11 -7.28 6.47
N TYR A 184 6.16 -7.64 7.74
CA TYR A 184 5.02 -8.20 8.47
C TYR A 184 4.13 -7.08 9.05
N PRO A 185 2.79 -7.32 9.13
CA PRO A 185 2.07 -8.57 8.87
C PRO A 185 1.76 -8.84 7.38
N ALA A 186 1.95 -7.88 6.47
CA ALA A 186 1.58 -7.98 5.06
C ALA A 186 2.23 -9.20 4.35
N ALA A 187 3.48 -9.53 4.69
CA ALA A 187 4.19 -10.70 4.17
C ALA A 187 3.46 -12.04 4.46
N GLY A 188 2.66 -12.09 5.52
CA GLY A 188 1.86 -13.26 5.89
C GLY A 188 0.53 -13.41 5.17
N PHE A 189 0.08 -12.39 4.42
CA PHE A 189 -1.26 -12.40 3.81
C PHE A 189 -1.44 -13.47 2.74
N VAL A 190 -0.38 -13.81 2.01
CA VAL A 190 -0.42 -14.92 1.04
C VAL A 190 -0.74 -16.25 1.73
N GLN A 191 -0.12 -16.53 2.86
CA GLN A 191 -0.38 -17.76 3.64
C GLN A 191 -1.80 -17.76 4.22
N GLN A 192 -2.25 -16.61 4.72
CA GLN A 192 -3.60 -16.45 5.26
C GLN A 192 -4.66 -16.68 4.17
N ALA A 193 -4.53 -16.02 3.01
CA ALA A 193 -5.44 -16.20 1.89
C ALA A 193 -5.48 -17.65 1.41
N LYS A 194 -4.30 -18.27 1.26
CA LYS A 194 -4.18 -19.66 0.80
C LYS A 194 -4.78 -20.65 1.79
N SER A 195 -4.63 -20.44 3.09
CA SER A 195 -5.23 -21.28 4.13
C SER A 195 -6.76 -21.22 4.12
N CYS A 196 -7.34 -20.11 3.62
CA CYS A 196 -8.78 -19.93 3.42
C CYS A 196 -9.26 -20.40 2.03
N GLY A 197 -8.38 -20.98 1.19
CA GLY A 197 -8.74 -21.57 -0.10
C GLY A 197 -8.68 -20.61 -1.29
N ALA A 198 -8.14 -19.39 -1.11
CA ALA A 198 -7.90 -18.47 -2.20
C ALA A 198 -6.79 -18.97 -3.14
N ARG A 199 -6.92 -18.71 -4.44
CA ARG A 199 -5.78 -18.73 -5.36
C ARG A 199 -4.88 -17.53 -5.09
N THR A 200 -3.60 -17.68 -5.37
CA THR A 200 -2.61 -16.64 -5.07
C THR A 200 -1.74 -16.34 -6.29
N LEU A 201 -1.65 -15.05 -6.64
CA LEU A 201 -0.87 -14.53 -7.76
C LEU A 201 0.11 -13.46 -7.27
N GLU A 202 1.36 -13.57 -7.70
CA GLU A 202 2.36 -12.52 -7.52
C GLU A 202 2.65 -11.83 -8.86
N LEU A 203 2.57 -10.49 -8.87
CA LEU A 203 3.01 -9.62 -9.96
C LEU A 203 4.14 -8.75 -9.43
N ASN A 204 5.37 -9.00 -9.87
CA ASN A 204 6.52 -8.31 -9.32
C ASN A 204 7.65 -8.18 -10.34
N LEU A 205 8.54 -7.20 -10.17
CA LEU A 205 9.70 -7.04 -11.05
C LEU A 205 10.64 -8.25 -10.92
N GLU A 206 10.87 -8.67 -9.69
CA GLU A 206 11.69 -9.83 -9.30
C GLU A 206 10.93 -10.67 -8.28
N ARG A 207 11.38 -11.89 -8.03
CA ARG A 207 10.77 -12.75 -7.01
C ARG A 207 10.90 -12.12 -5.62
N SER A 208 9.79 -11.98 -4.91
CA SER A 208 9.79 -11.56 -3.50
C SER A 208 10.33 -12.67 -2.58
N GLN A 209 10.63 -12.34 -1.34
CA GLN A 209 11.02 -13.34 -0.33
C GLN A 209 9.90 -14.38 -0.08
N GLY A 210 8.64 -14.01 -0.34
CA GLY A 210 7.47 -14.85 -0.21
C GLY A 210 7.03 -15.60 -1.47
N SER A 211 7.74 -15.45 -2.61
CA SER A 211 7.31 -15.98 -3.92
C SER A 211 6.98 -17.49 -3.94
N HIS A 212 7.66 -18.28 -3.13
CA HIS A 212 7.40 -19.73 -3.01
C HIS A 212 6.01 -20.06 -2.44
N GLY A 213 5.34 -19.10 -1.80
CA GLY A 213 3.98 -19.24 -1.26
C GLY A 213 2.87 -19.06 -2.28
N PHE A 214 3.16 -18.44 -3.45
CA PHE A 214 2.18 -18.19 -4.49
C PHE A 214 1.95 -19.37 -5.42
N ASP A 215 0.72 -19.51 -5.94
CA ASP A 215 0.37 -20.52 -6.93
C ASP A 215 0.87 -20.13 -8.32
N GLU A 216 0.95 -18.83 -8.60
CA GLU A 216 1.43 -18.26 -9.86
C GLU A 216 2.27 -17.01 -9.58
N THR A 217 3.35 -16.84 -10.33
CA THR A 217 4.19 -15.62 -10.30
C THR A 217 4.44 -15.17 -11.73
N ARG A 218 4.14 -13.88 -12.02
CA ARG A 218 4.44 -13.22 -13.28
C ARG A 218 5.46 -12.11 -13.03
N LEU A 219 6.64 -12.22 -13.60
CA LEU A 219 7.72 -11.26 -13.43
C LEU A 219 7.71 -10.21 -14.55
N GLY A 220 8.04 -8.97 -14.18
CA GLY A 220 8.15 -7.82 -15.08
C GLY A 220 7.67 -6.53 -14.43
N PRO A 221 7.79 -5.39 -15.16
CA PRO A 221 7.34 -4.09 -14.69
C PRO A 221 5.85 -4.10 -14.32
N ALA A 222 5.48 -3.40 -13.25
CA ALA A 222 4.09 -3.32 -12.82
C ALA A 222 3.20 -2.69 -13.89
N SER A 223 3.72 -1.69 -14.61
CA SER A 223 3.02 -1.01 -15.72
C SER A 223 2.65 -1.92 -16.91
N GLU A 224 3.26 -3.11 -16.99
CA GLU A 224 2.96 -4.13 -18.01
C GLU A 224 2.13 -5.27 -17.42
N ARG A 225 2.63 -5.88 -16.34
CA ARG A 225 2.02 -7.10 -15.76
C ARG A 225 0.64 -6.88 -15.17
N VAL A 226 0.39 -5.71 -14.55
CA VAL A 226 -0.91 -5.41 -13.95
C VAL A 226 -1.98 -5.18 -15.03
N PRO A 227 -1.77 -4.33 -16.07
CA PRO A 227 -2.72 -4.24 -17.17
C PRO A 227 -3.04 -5.58 -17.84
N GLU A 228 -2.03 -6.40 -18.16
CA GLU A 228 -2.23 -7.73 -18.73
C GLU A 228 -3.13 -8.61 -17.85
N TRP A 229 -2.84 -8.67 -16.56
CA TRP A 229 -3.65 -9.43 -15.62
C TRP A 229 -5.10 -8.89 -15.54
N VAL A 230 -5.28 -7.57 -15.53
CA VAL A 230 -6.61 -6.96 -15.49
C VAL A 230 -7.43 -7.28 -16.74
N GLU A 231 -6.81 -7.28 -17.94
CA GLU A 231 -7.47 -7.72 -19.18
C GLU A 231 -7.90 -9.20 -19.08
N ASP A 232 -7.01 -10.09 -18.59
CA ASP A 232 -7.33 -11.50 -18.37
C ASP A 232 -8.53 -11.65 -17.39
N ALA A 233 -8.53 -10.86 -16.31
CA ALA A 233 -9.55 -10.92 -15.27
C ALA A 233 -10.93 -10.44 -15.76
N LEU A 234 -10.97 -9.39 -16.58
CA LEU A 234 -12.20 -8.83 -17.14
C LEU A 234 -12.65 -9.55 -18.42
N GLY A 235 -11.71 -9.99 -19.28
CA GLY A 235 -11.99 -10.65 -20.56
C GLY A 235 -12.40 -12.11 -20.45
N GLY A 236 -12.07 -12.80 -19.38
CA GLY A 236 -12.42 -14.21 -19.14
C GLY A 236 -13.87 -14.44 -18.68
N ARG A 237 -14.75 -13.43 -18.72
CA ARG A 237 -16.16 -13.55 -18.33
C ARG A 237 -17.04 -13.60 -19.58
N PRO A 238 -17.90 -14.62 -19.70
CA PRO A 238 -18.99 -14.56 -20.65
C PRO A 238 -19.95 -13.40 -20.26
N CYS A 239 -20.35 -12.60 -21.24
CA CYS A 239 -21.40 -11.59 -21.11
C CYS A 239 -22.70 -12.20 -20.61
#